data_84615bca6a99e6b4cb0e8d92caf790ac
#
_entry.id   84615bca6a99e6b4cb0e8d92caf790ac
#
_cell.length_a   1.000
_cell.length_b   1.000
_cell.length_c   1.000
_cell.angle_alpha   90.00
_cell.angle_beta   90.00
_cell.angle_gamma   90.00
#
_symmetry.space_group_name_H-M   'P 1'
#
loop_
_entity.id
_entity.type
_entity.pdbx_description
1 polymer ?
#
loop_
_entity_poly.entity_id
_entity_poly.type
_entity_poly.pdbx_seq_one_letter_code
_entity_poly.pdbx_strand_id
1 'polypeptide(L)'
;FGNFSNSNFLLVLVSYCIFAICGFSDDLVKLKTGKGLSIVKKLTMQTVATLIVIFFFIKNLDGFSYLSEVYNITSISLPFTKEIFNLGPYYYILCFLIILGSANAVNLTDGLDGLATGSILSTIGAITLLTYIAGNAIYTSYLYLPYIVNVAELTILLSCLLGSLLGFLWFNSNPAQIFMGDVGSIPLGATI
;
A
#
# COMPACT_ATOMS: atom_id res chain seq x y z
N PHE A 1 17.18 0.17 -10.98
CA PHE A 1 15.93 0.82 -11.39
C PHE A 1 14.88 -0.27 -11.56
N GLY A 2 13.60 -0.02 -11.15
CA GLY A 2 12.54 -1.02 -11.09
C GLY A 2 12.24 -1.70 -12.45
N ASN A 3 11.89 -2.97 -12.39
CA ASN A 3 11.53 -3.74 -13.57
C ASN A 3 10.04 -3.52 -13.91
N PHE A 4 9.76 -2.70 -14.90
CA PHE A 4 8.41 -2.38 -15.37
C PHE A 4 7.69 -3.57 -16.03
N SER A 5 8.36 -4.68 -16.29
CA SER A 5 7.73 -5.92 -16.76
C SER A 5 7.16 -6.75 -15.60
N ASN A 6 7.45 -6.38 -14.35
CA ASN A 6 6.97 -7.07 -13.16
C ASN A 6 5.54 -6.61 -12.83
N SER A 7 4.59 -7.54 -12.91
CA SER A 7 3.17 -7.27 -12.64
C SER A 7 2.92 -6.75 -11.22
N ASN A 8 3.66 -7.25 -10.21
CA ASN A 8 3.54 -6.82 -8.82
C ASN A 8 3.98 -5.36 -8.65
N PHE A 9 5.12 -5.02 -9.25
CA PHE A 9 5.64 -3.65 -9.24
C PHE A 9 4.65 -2.68 -9.90
N LEU A 10 4.14 -3.04 -11.09
CA LEU A 10 3.17 -2.21 -11.80
C LEU A 10 1.86 -2.06 -11.03
N LEU A 11 1.37 -3.12 -10.40
CA LEU A 11 0.14 -3.07 -9.62
C LEU A 11 0.23 -2.02 -8.49
N VAL A 12 1.30 -2.05 -7.71
CA VAL A 12 1.51 -1.12 -6.59
C VAL A 12 1.72 0.31 -7.11
N LEU A 13 2.51 0.49 -8.18
CA LEU A 13 2.73 1.80 -8.78
C LEU A 13 1.44 2.41 -9.34
N VAL A 14 0.64 1.62 -10.05
CA VAL A 14 -0.65 2.07 -10.61
C VAL A 14 -1.65 2.37 -9.49
N SER A 15 -1.71 1.55 -8.44
CA SER A 15 -2.57 1.83 -7.28
C SER A 15 -2.19 3.14 -6.62
N TYR A 16 -0.90 3.39 -6.40
CA TYR A 16 -0.40 4.66 -5.87
C TYR A 16 -0.87 5.85 -6.73
N CYS A 17 -0.72 5.76 -8.05
CA CYS A 17 -1.14 6.82 -8.96
C CYS A 17 -2.66 7.06 -8.94
N ILE A 18 -3.47 6.00 -8.92
CA ILE A 18 -4.94 6.12 -8.87
C ILE A 18 -5.38 6.84 -7.59
N PHE A 19 -4.83 6.44 -6.44
CA PHE A 19 -5.15 7.07 -5.16
C PHE A 19 -4.58 8.50 -5.06
N ALA A 20 -3.44 8.80 -5.69
CA ALA A 20 -2.90 10.15 -5.79
C ALA A 20 -3.85 11.08 -6.57
N ILE A 21 -4.48 10.59 -7.64
CA ILE A 21 -5.50 11.34 -8.38
C ILE A 21 -6.71 11.62 -7.49
N CYS A 22 -7.14 10.66 -6.66
CA CYS A 22 -8.23 10.87 -5.70
C CYS A 22 -7.88 11.99 -4.70
N GLY A 23 -6.70 11.94 -4.08
CA GLY A 23 -6.23 12.96 -3.15
C GLY A 23 -6.06 14.34 -3.81
N PHE A 24 -5.44 14.37 -4.99
CA PHE A 24 -5.29 15.60 -5.76
C PHE A 24 -6.63 16.26 -6.10
N SER A 25 -7.64 15.46 -6.43
CA SER A 25 -8.98 15.97 -6.71
C SER A 25 -9.60 16.64 -5.48
N ASP A 26 -9.41 16.09 -4.29
CA ASP A 26 -9.89 16.70 -3.03
C ASP A 26 -9.14 18.00 -2.73
N ASP A 27 -7.82 17.99 -2.85
CA ASP A 27 -6.99 19.18 -2.59
C ASP A 27 -7.28 20.31 -3.61
N LEU A 28 -7.52 20.00 -4.88
CA LEU A 28 -7.96 20.99 -5.86
C LEU A 28 -9.30 21.63 -5.51
N VAL A 29 -10.25 20.85 -5.01
CA VAL A 29 -11.54 21.38 -4.57
C VAL A 29 -11.37 22.25 -3.33
N LYS A 30 -10.51 21.86 -2.37
CA LYS A 30 -10.14 22.67 -1.21
C LYS A 30 -9.60 24.04 -1.62
N LEU A 31 -8.70 24.09 -2.60
CA LEU A 31 -8.12 25.34 -3.11
C LEU A 31 -9.17 26.27 -3.76
N LYS A 32 -10.14 25.70 -4.48
CA LYS A 32 -11.16 26.49 -5.20
C LYS A 32 -12.31 26.95 -4.31
N THR A 33 -12.72 26.15 -3.34
CA THR A 33 -13.96 26.38 -2.56
C THR A 33 -13.71 26.70 -1.10
N GLY A 34 -12.47 26.57 -0.62
CA GLY A 34 -12.11 26.65 0.81
C GLY A 34 -12.60 25.45 1.63
N LYS A 35 -13.30 24.48 1.02
CA LYS A 35 -13.79 23.26 1.64
C LYS A 35 -13.47 22.08 0.73
N GLY A 36 -13.00 20.95 1.30
CA GLY A 36 -12.77 19.72 0.53
C GLY A 36 -14.05 19.11 -0.03
N LEU A 37 -13.88 17.99 -0.73
CA LEU A 37 -15.01 17.17 -1.18
C LEU A 37 -15.87 16.73 0.02
N SER A 38 -17.18 16.56 -0.22
CA SER A 38 -18.01 15.93 0.81
C SER A 38 -17.52 14.53 1.13
N ILE A 39 -17.65 14.11 2.39
CA ILE A 39 -17.20 12.79 2.87
C ILE A 39 -17.71 11.66 1.94
N VAL A 40 -18.96 11.74 1.52
CA VAL A 40 -19.56 10.74 0.62
C VAL A 40 -18.86 10.70 -0.72
N LYS A 41 -18.58 11.86 -1.35
CA LYS A 41 -17.87 11.91 -2.65
C LYS A 41 -16.43 11.40 -2.52
N LYS A 42 -15.71 11.76 -1.46
CA LYS A 42 -14.37 11.29 -1.20
C LYS A 42 -14.35 9.76 -1.04
N LEU A 43 -15.26 9.23 -0.23
CA LEU A 43 -15.35 7.79 0.01
C LEU A 43 -15.78 7.02 -1.25
N THR A 44 -16.71 7.54 -2.05
CA THR A 44 -17.11 6.90 -3.32
C THR A 44 -15.96 6.85 -4.32
N MET A 45 -15.17 7.93 -4.47
CA MET A 45 -13.99 7.93 -5.34
C MET A 45 -12.95 6.89 -4.89
N GLN A 46 -12.65 6.83 -3.59
CA GLN A 46 -11.73 5.85 -3.03
C GLN A 46 -12.26 4.40 -3.17
N THR A 47 -13.57 4.20 -3.00
CA THR A 47 -14.21 2.89 -3.23
C THR A 47 -14.04 2.43 -4.67
N VAL A 48 -14.31 3.31 -5.65
CA VAL A 48 -14.12 3.00 -7.07
C VAL A 48 -12.64 2.72 -7.36
N ALA A 49 -11.72 3.53 -6.83
CA ALA A 49 -10.29 3.30 -6.96
C ALA A 49 -9.88 1.92 -6.40
N THR A 50 -10.36 1.55 -5.22
CA THR A 50 -10.09 0.25 -4.60
C THR A 50 -10.60 -0.91 -5.46
N LEU A 51 -11.82 -0.80 -6.00
CA LEU A 51 -12.39 -1.83 -6.89
C LEU A 51 -11.58 -1.99 -8.17
N ILE A 52 -11.08 -0.90 -8.75
CA ILE A 52 -10.20 -0.93 -9.92
C ILE A 52 -8.90 -1.66 -9.58
N VAL A 53 -8.26 -1.34 -8.45
CA VAL A 53 -7.03 -2.00 -8.00
C VAL A 53 -7.24 -3.50 -7.79
N ILE A 54 -8.32 -3.90 -7.11
CA ILE A 54 -8.67 -5.30 -6.90
C ILE A 54 -8.93 -6.01 -8.24
N PHE A 55 -9.61 -5.37 -9.17
CA PHE A 55 -9.83 -5.94 -10.51
C PHE A 55 -8.51 -6.19 -11.25
N PHE A 56 -7.58 -5.24 -11.21
CA PHE A 56 -6.24 -5.43 -11.78
C PHE A 56 -5.45 -6.53 -11.04
N PHE A 57 -5.57 -6.61 -9.73
CA PHE A 57 -4.99 -7.69 -8.94
C PHE A 57 -5.50 -9.05 -9.42
N ILE A 58 -6.82 -9.22 -9.53
CA ILE A 58 -7.44 -10.47 -10.00
C ILE A 58 -6.96 -10.84 -11.42
N LYS A 59 -6.85 -9.86 -12.32
CA LYS A 59 -6.37 -10.09 -13.70
C LYS A 59 -4.90 -10.49 -13.77
N ASN A 60 -4.09 -10.09 -12.80
CA ASN A 60 -2.66 -10.42 -12.74
C ASN A 60 -2.36 -11.64 -11.86
N LEU A 61 -3.38 -12.39 -11.42
CA LEU A 61 -3.20 -13.58 -10.58
C LEU A 61 -2.35 -14.66 -11.22
N ASP A 62 -2.32 -14.74 -12.55
CA ASP A 62 -1.46 -15.69 -13.29
C ASP A 62 0.04 -15.45 -13.01
N GLY A 63 0.43 -14.23 -12.66
CA GLY A 63 1.79 -13.88 -12.20
C GLY A 63 2.12 -14.42 -10.79
N PHE A 64 1.12 -14.77 -10.00
CA PHE A 64 1.25 -15.34 -8.65
C PHE A 64 1.12 -16.89 -8.63
N SER A 65 0.89 -17.54 -9.77
CA SER A 65 0.59 -18.97 -9.87
C SER A 65 1.74 -19.90 -9.44
N TYR A 66 2.90 -19.37 -9.10
CA TYR A 66 4.05 -20.12 -8.58
C TYR A 66 4.13 -20.19 -7.05
N LEU A 67 3.10 -19.73 -6.34
CA LEU A 67 2.95 -20.07 -4.94
C LEU A 67 2.83 -21.60 -4.86
N SER A 68 3.71 -22.24 -4.08
CA SER A 68 3.77 -23.69 -3.92
C SER A 68 2.38 -24.31 -3.79
N GLU A 69 2.22 -25.58 -4.14
CA GLU A 69 0.95 -26.33 -4.05
C GLU A 69 0.22 -26.20 -2.70
N VAL A 70 0.90 -25.70 -1.68
CA VAL A 70 0.42 -25.51 -0.30
C VAL A 70 -0.30 -24.16 -0.08
N TYR A 71 0.05 -23.11 -0.85
CA TYR A 71 -0.51 -21.77 -0.64
C TYR A 71 -1.38 -21.34 -1.81
N ASN A 72 -2.67 -21.27 -1.61
CA ASN A 72 -3.56 -20.56 -2.53
C ASN A 72 -3.43 -19.05 -2.34
N ILE A 73 -3.61 -18.26 -3.40
CA ILE A 73 -3.56 -16.80 -3.39
C ILE A 73 -4.53 -16.19 -2.36
N THR A 74 -5.64 -16.87 -2.10
CA THR A 74 -6.67 -16.47 -1.13
C THR A 74 -6.44 -17.03 0.28
N SER A 75 -5.23 -17.56 0.54
CA SER A 75 -4.89 -18.12 1.84
C SER A 75 -4.17 -17.10 2.72
N ILE A 76 -4.46 -17.13 4.01
CA ILE A 76 -3.77 -16.36 5.05
C ILE A 76 -3.09 -17.33 5.99
N SER A 77 -1.81 -17.09 6.25
CA SER A 77 -1.08 -17.78 7.32
C SER A 77 -1.13 -16.93 8.59
N LEU A 78 -1.51 -17.52 9.69
CA LEU A 78 -1.45 -16.83 10.98
C LEU A 78 -0.01 -16.80 11.48
N PRO A 79 0.51 -15.63 11.91
CA PRO A 79 1.83 -15.54 12.50
C PRO A 79 1.92 -16.44 13.74
N PHE A 80 3.08 -17.08 13.94
CA PHE A 80 3.38 -17.99 15.04
C PHE A 80 2.64 -19.34 15.02
N THR A 81 1.73 -19.57 14.06
CA THR A 81 1.10 -20.87 13.83
C THR A 81 1.47 -21.37 12.45
N LYS A 82 1.41 -22.69 12.25
CA LYS A 82 1.58 -23.30 10.91
C LYS A 82 0.25 -23.46 10.18
N GLU A 83 -0.80 -22.86 10.72
CA GLU A 83 -2.15 -23.00 10.16
C GLU A 83 -2.36 -22.02 9.02
N ILE A 84 -2.90 -22.56 7.93
CA ILE A 84 -3.22 -21.82 6.70
C ILE A 84 -4.73 -21.86 6.53
N PHE A 85 -5.36 -20.69 6.48
CA PHE A 85 -6.79 -20.55 6.27
C PHE A 85 -7.05 -20.05 4.86
N ASN A 86 -7.79 -20.81 4.06
CA ASN A 86 -8.24 -20.38 2.77
C ASN A 86 -9.58 -19.62 2.91
N LEU A 87 -9.53 -18.31 2.68
CA LEU A 87 -10.69 -17.42 2.78
C LEU A 87 -11.56 -17.43 1.51
N GLY A 88 -11.05 -18.00 0.39
CA GLY A 88 -11.77 -17.97 -0.88
C GLY A 88 -12.20 -16.56 -1.29
N PRO A 89 -13.49 -16.36 -1.71
CA PRO A 89 -13.95 -15.03 -2.15
C PRO A 89 -13.91 -13.93 -1.06
N TYR A 90 -13.95 -14.30 0.22
CA TYR A 90 -13.89 -13.35 1.33
C TYR A 90 -12.52 -12.64 1.43
N TYR A 91 -11.47 -13.21 0.82
CA TYR A 91 -10.17 -12.58 0.71
C TYR A 91 -10.23 -11.23 0.01
N TYR A 92 -11.03 -11.09 -1.06
CA TYR A 92 -11.16 -9.83 -1.79
C TYR A 92 -11.92 -8.77 -0.99
N ILE A 93 -12.86 -9.18 -0.14
CA ILE A 93 -13.54 -8.27 0.79
C ILE A 93 -12.54 -7.76 1.83
N LEU A 94 -11.67 -8.63 2.32
CA LEU A 94 -10.62 -8.25 3.25
C LEU A 94 -9.64 -7.27 2.61
N CYS A 95 -9.16 -7.54 1.37
CA CYS A 95 -8.31 -6.62 0.61
C CYS A 95 -8.98 -5.25 0.43
N PHE A 96 -10.27 -5.24 0.10
CA PHE A 96 -11.05 -4.00 -0.02
C PHE A 96 -11.05 -3.18 1.28
N LEU A 97 -11.31 -3.83 2.41
CA LEU A 97 -11.33 -3.18 3.72
C LEU A 97 -9.94 -2.68 4.13
N ILE A 98 -8.89 -3.45 3.85
CA ILE A 98 -7.51 -3.05 4.16
C ILE A 98 -7.12 -1.82 3.34
N ILE A 99 -7.25 -1.85 2.02
CA ILE A 99 -6.82 -0.74 1.14
C ILE A 99 -7.61 0.54 1.47
N LEU A 100 -8.94 0.44 1.55
CA LEU A 100 -9.79 1.59 1.85
C LEU A 100 -9.56 2.10 3.27
N GLY A 101 -9.42 1.19 4.23
CA GLY A 101 -9.18 1.49 5.64
C GLY A 101 -7.83 2.15 5.86
N SER A 102 -6.74 1.60 5.32
CA SER A 102 -5.39 2.17 5.45
C SER A 102 -5.25 3.53 4.77
N ALA A 103 -5.83 3.70 3.56
CA ALA A 103 -5.87 5.00 2.89
C ALA A 103 -6.50 6.10 3.76
N ASN A 104 -7.65 5.80 4.40
CA ASN A 104 -8.32 6.74 5.27
C ASN A 104 -7.63 6.89 6.63
N ALA A 105 -7.08 5.82 7.19
CA ALA A 105 -6.36 5.88 8.46
C ALA A 105 -5.14 6.79 8.38
N VAL A 106 -4.33 6.66 7.32
CA VAL A 106 -3.17 7.54 7.10
C VAL A 106 -3.61 8.98 6.87
N ASN A 107 -4.66 9.21 6.09
CA ASN A 107 -5.18 10.56 5.87
C ASN A 107 -5.72 11.22 7.15
N LEU A 108 -6.33 10.44 8.06
CA LEU A 108 -6.76 10.93 9.38
C LEU A 108 -5.58 11.22 10.31
N THR A 109 -4.48 10.47 10.18
CA THR A 109 -3.27 10.65 10.98
C THR A 109 -2.50 11.90 10.58
N ASP A 110 -2.69 12.39 9.35
CA ASP A 110 -2.04 13.60 8.80
C ASP A 110 -2.65 14.91 9.36
N GLY A 111 -2.87 14.95 10.67
CA GLY A 111 -3.41 16.11 11.37
C GLY A 111 -2.42 16.83 12.28
N LEU A 112 -1.24 16.28 12.51
CA LEU A 112 -0.19 16.83 13.37
C LEU A 112 1.18 16.74 12.68
N ASP A 113 2.03 17.73 12.93
CA ASP A 113 3.37 17.83 12.37
C ASP A 113 4.18 16.55 12.59
N GLY A 114 4.62 15.92 11.50
CA GLY A 114 5.46 14.73 11.50
C GLY A 114 4.78 13.43 11.91
N LEU A 115 3.54 13.44 12.41
CA LEU A 115 2.87 12.26 12.94
C LEU A 115 2.60 11.21 11.86
N ALA A 116 1.95 11.61 10.76
CA ALA A 116 1.68 10.72 9.65
C ALA A 116 2.98 10.19 9.03
N THR A 117 3.91 11.09 8.73
CA THR A 117 5.19 10.72 8.12
C THR A 117 5.98 9.74 8.99
N GLY A 118 6.06 9.97 10.29
CA GLY A 118 6.77 9.11 11.23
C GLY A 118 6.14 7.70 11.36
N SER A 119 4.81 7.63 11.44
CA SER A 119 4.09 6.35 11.51
C SER A 119 4.20 5.55 10.21
N ILE A 120 4.08 6.22 9.05
CA ILE A 120 4.23 5.59 7.73
C ILE A 120 5.65 5.07 7.53
N LEU A 121 6.67 5.84 7.93
CA LEU A 121 8.07 5.42 7.84
C LEU A 121 8.33 4.08 8.51
N SER A 122 7.85 3.89 9.74
CA SER A 122 8.03 2.63 10.45
C SER A 122 7.27 1.48 9.76
N THR A 123 6.06 1.73 9.29
CA THR A 123 5.22 0.73 8.62
C THR A 123 5.81 0.32 7.26
N ILE A 124 6.15 1.29 6.40
CA ILE A 124 6.79 1.00 5.09
C ILE A 124 8.14 0.32 5.30
N GLY A 125 8.91 0.72 6.32
CA GLY A 125 10.18 0.08 6.66
C GLY A 125 10.02 -1.41 6.98
N ALA A 126 9.02 -1.76 7.79
CA ALA A 126 8.69 -3.14 8.11
C ALA A 126 8.22 -3.92 6.87
N ILE A 127 7.34 -3.34 6.06
CA ILE A 127 6.84 -3.98 4.83
C ILE A 127 7.98 -4.17 3.82
N THR A 128 8.87 -3.18 3.67
CA THR A 128 10.06 -3.29 2.79
C THR A 128 10.93 -4.47 3.18
N LEU A 129 11.20 -4.64 4.48
CA LEU A 129 11.98 -5.76 4.99
C LEU A 129 11.27 -7.09 4.74
N LEU A 130 9.98 -7.18 5.04
CA LEU A 130 9.17 -8.39 4.79
C LEU A 130 9.11 -8.74 3.31
N THR A 131 8.97 -7.76 2.43
CA THR A 131 8.95 -7.94 0.98
C THR A 131 10.28 -8.47 0.46
N TYR A 132 11.40 -7.94 0.98
CA TYR A 132 12.73 -8.44 0.66
C TYR A 132 12.91 -9.89 1.10
N ILE A 133 12.49 -10.24 2.30
CA ILE A 133 12.55 -11.60 2.85
C ILE A 133 11.66 -12.53 2.02
N ALA A 134 10.41 -12.16 1.76
CA ALA A 134 9.44 -12.97 1.04
C ALA A 134 9.87 -13.23 -0.42
N GLY A 135 10.64 -12.35 -1.02
CA GLY A 135 11.20 -12.51 -2.36
C GLY A 135 12.50 -13.31 -2.43
N ASN A 136 13.01 -13.83 -1.30
CA ASN A 136 14.25 -14.59 -1.25
C ASN A 136 14.02 -16.03 -0.75
N ALA A 137 14.27 -17.03 -1.62
CA ALA A 137 14.01 -18.43 -1.33
C ALA A 137 14.80 -18.97 -0.12
N ILE A 138 16.02 -18.44 0.12
CA ILE A 138 16.86 -18.89 1.25
C ILE A 138 16.28 -18.39 2.57
N TYR A 139 15.95 -17.10 2.64
CA TYR A 139 15.40 -16.51 3.87
C TYR A 139 14.00 -17.06 4.20
N THR A 140 13.16 -17.25 3.18
CA THR A 140 11.81 -17.81 3.39
C THR A 140 11.87 -19.25 3.89
N SER A 141 12.77 -20.09 3.35
CA SER A 141 12.94 -21.47 3.83
C SER A 141 13.44 -21.52 5.28
N TYR A 142 14.38 -20.64 5.64
CA TYR A 142 14.92 -20.58 7.01
C TYR A 142 13.89 -20.07 8.02
N LEU A 143 13.08 -19.08 7.63
CA LEU A 143 12.07 -18.46 8.51
C LEU A 143 10.70 -19.12 8.46
N TYR A 144 10.52 -20.18 7.65
CA TYR A 144 9.25 -20.85 7.42
C TYR A 144 8.15 -19.89 6.90
N LEU A 145 8.56 -18.94 6.05
CA LEU A 145 7.64 -17.98 5.41
C LEU A 145 7.33 -18.44 3.98
N PRO A 146 6.17 -18.03 3.41
CA PRO A 146 5.87 -18.30 2.01
C PRO A 146 6.82 -17.52 1.09
N TYR A 147 7.42 -18.23 0.11
CA TYR A 147 8.19 -17.62 -0.95
C TYR A 147 7.26 -17.06 -2.03
N ILE A 148 7.39 -15.78 -2.34
CA ILE A 148 6.58 -15.11 -3.36
C ILE A 148 7.49 -14.68 -4.52
N VAL A 149 7.28 -15.28 -5.69
CA VAL A 149 8.08 -15.00 -6.89
C VAL A 149 7.91 -13.54 -7.31
N ASN A 150 9.01 -12.93 -7.72
CA ASN A 150 9.05 -11.54 -8.23
C ASN A 150 8.61 -10.44 -7.25
N VAL A 151 8.33 -10.75 -5.98
CA VAL A 151 7.95 -9.73 -5.00
C VAL A 151 9.14 -8.88 -4.54
N ALA A 152 10.36 -9.40 -4.66
CA ALA A 152 11.59 -8.67 -4.29
C ALA A 152 11.72 -7.32 -5.02
N GLU A 153 11.18 -7.19 -6.23
CA GLU A 153 11.18 -5.92 -6.98
C GLU A 153 10.40 -4.80 -6.28
N LEU A 154 9.38 -5.14 -5.48
CA LEU A 154 8.65 -4.16 -4.67
C LEU A 154 9.54 -3.49 -3.64
N THR A 155 10.60 -4.18 -3.17
CA THR A 155 11.57 -3.60 -2.23
C THR A 155 12.21 -2.32 -2.79
N ILE A 156 12.45 -2.25 -4.10
CA ILE A 156 13.00 -1.06 -4.76
C ILE A 156 12.03 0.11 -4.64
N LEU A 157 10.76 -0.10 -4.99
CA LEU A 157 9.72 0.95 -4.93
C LEU A 157 9.49 1.41 -3.48
N LEU A 158 9.37 0.48 -2.55
CA LEU A 158 9.18 0.79 -1.13
C LEU A 158 10.39 1.51 -0.53
N SER A 159 11.62 1.15 -0.93
CA SER A 159 12.83 1.84 -0.51
C SER A 159 12.91 3.27 -1.06
N CYS A 160 12.44 3.51 -2.29
CA CYS A 160 12.31 4.86 -2.83
C CYS A 160 11.29 5.70 -2.03
N LEU A 161 10.16 5.10 -1.66
CA LEU A 161 9.18 5.75 -0.79
C LEU A 161 9.75 6.06 0.58
N LEU A 162 10.49 5.12 1.19
CA LEU A 162 11.20 5.35 2.45
C LEU A 162 12.16 6.54 2.36
N GLY A 163 13.00 6.57 1.34
CA GLY A 163 13.95 7.67 1.14
C GLY A 163 13.26 9.02 0.97
N SER A 164 12.15 9.07 0.20
CA SER A 164 11.38 10.29 0.01
C SER A 164 10.67 10.74 1.29
N LEU A 165 10.14 9.81 2.09
CA LEU A 165 9.53 10.12 3.37
C LEU A 165 10.55 10.61 4.42
N LEU A 166 11.76 10.06 4.43
CA LEU A 166 12.85 10.57 5.28
C LEU A 166 13.21 12.01 4.93
N GLY A 167 13.35 12.30 3.64
CA GLY A 167 13.59 13.68 3.17
C GLY A 167 12.43 14.62 3.50
N PHE A 168 11.19 14.16 3.33
CA PHE A 168 9.99 14.93 3.66
C PHE A 168 9.89 15.18 5.17
N LEU A 169 10.17 14.19 6.01
CA LEU A 169 10.12 14.32 7.47
C LEU A 169 11.03 15.42 7.99
N TRP A 170 12.17 15.66 7.33
CA TRP A 170 13.07 16.76 7.72
C TRP A 170 12.38 18.11 7.73
N PHE A 171 11.48 18.36 6.79
CA PHE A 171 10.73 19.61 6.69
C PHE A 171 9.32 19.54 7.30
N ASN A 172 8.81 18.34 7.56
CA ASN A 172 7.47 18.11 8.15
C ASN A 172 7.52 17.90 9.68
N SER A 173 8.73 17.76 10.27
CA SER A 173 8.89 17.69 11.73
C SER A 173 8.55 19.05 12.38
N ASN A 174 8.09 19.00 13.63
CA ASN A 174 7.64 20.19 14.37
C ASN A 174 8.79 21.20 14.62
N PRO A 175 8.64 22.51 14.29
CA PRO A 175 7.52 23.11 13.57
C PRO A 175 7.55 22.81 12.08
N ALA A 176 6.45 22.28 11.52
CA ALA A 176 6.42 21.87 10.12
C ALA A 176 6.48 23.07 9.17
N GLN A 177 7.34 22.97 8.15
CA GLN A 177 7.48 23.95 7.08
C GLN A 177 6.65 23.56 5.85
N ILE A 178 6.39 22.25 5.64
CA ILE A 178 5.59 21.70 4.56
C ILE A 178 4.61 20.66 5.09
N PHE A 179 3.46 20.55 4.42
CA PHE A 179 2.40 19.59 4.76
C PHE A 179 2.14 18.64 3.61
N MET A 180 1.75 17.41 3.92
CA MET A 180 1.61 16.34 2.92
C MET A 180 0.35 16.51 2.06
N GLY A 181 -0.78 16.90 2.65
CA GLY A 181 -2.08 16.96 2.02
C GLY A 181 -2.66 15.60 1.65
N ASP A 182 -3.89 15.62 1.12
CA ASP A 182 -4.59 14.41 0.72
C ASP A 182 -3.93 13.73 -0.48
N VAL A 183 -3.27 14.51 -1.34
CA VAL A 183 -2.51 14.00 -2.51
C VAL A 183 -1.34 13.10 -2.11
N GLY A 184 -0.80 13.27 -0.89
CA GLY A 184 0.29 12.42 -0.38
C GLY A 184 -0.21 11.33 0.58
N SER A 185 -1.05 11.69 1.55
CA SER A 185 -1.47 10.80 2.62
C SER A 185 -2.35 9.63 2.14
N ILE A 186 -3.30 9.88 1.23
CA ILE A 186 -4.21 8.85 0.71
C ILE A 186 -3.46 7.77 -0.09
N PRO A 187 -2.61 8.09 -1.09
CA PRO A 187 -1.89 7.06 -1.83
C PRO A 187 -0.87 6.30 -0.98
N LEU A 188 -0.21 6.95 -0.04
CA LEU A 188 0.70 6.27 0.89
C LEU A 188 -0.05 5.24 1.73
N GLY A 189 -1.23 5.59 2.26
CA GLY A 189 -2.06 4.65 2.99
C GLY A 189 -2.56 3.49 2.13
N ALA A 190 -2.91 3.73 0.87
CA ALA A 190 -3.34 2.67 -0.05
C ALA A 190 -2.20 1.75 -0.50
N THR A 191 -0.94 2.15 -0.33
CA THR A 191 0.25 1.37 -0.71
C THR A 191 0.73 0.45 0.41
N ILE A 192 0.37 0.77 1.64
CA ILE A 192 0.65 -0.02 2.86
C ILE A 192 -0.31 -1.20 2.97
#